data_02cb93366ff341385ad785554b907c0a
#
_entry.id   02cb93366ff341385ad785554b907c0a
#
_cell.length_a   1.000
_cell.length_b   1.000
_cell.length_c   1.000
_cell.angle_alpha   90.00
_cell.angle_beta   90.00
_cell.angle_gamma   90.00
#
_symmetry.space_group_name_H-M   'P 1'
#
loop_
_entity.id
_entity.type
_entity.pdbx_description
1 polymer ?
#
loop_
_entity_poly.entity_id
_entity_poly.type
_entity_poly.pdbx_seq_one_letter_code
_entity_poly.pdbx_strand_id
1 'polypeptide(L)'
;MVSSSAVIELIILQISVAFSPGLIIALIVNESVQKSRKNGLQVAGGAATGAIFITIISAGVVTFVFNLIPQILTIIYIVGIIYIIYKGVNTIRSSVENQGKVISSGSFNAGMKLNLINPKMWVFYLSVLPIFVTKSGNVFIQLIYLGIVTIFVNLIADVSDAFMSSDFFQTSSFKTKKLINTISGRCLVLIGIYL
;
A
#
# COMPACT_ATOMS: atom_id res chain seq x y z
N MET A 1 17.23 -15.76 5.13
CA MET A 1 15.83 -15.79 4.68
C MET A 1 15.01 -14.91 5.61
N VAL A 2 13.94 -14.30 5.10
CA VAL A 2 12.99 -13.55 5.94
C VAL A 2 12.34 -14.50 6.94
N SER A 3 12.15 -14.07 8.20
CA SER A 3 11.48 -14.90 9.21
C SER A 3 9.97 -14.97 8.95
N SER A 4 9.33 -16.04 9.34
CA SER A 4 7.87 -16.18 9.22
C SER A 4 7.13 -15.12 10.04
N SER A 5 7.66 -14.69 11.18
CA SER A 5 7.10 -13.60 11.99
C SER A 5 7.11 -12.28 11.21
N ALA A 6 8.23 -11.92 10.58
CA ALA A 6 8.32 -10.71 9.78
C ALA A 6 7.32 -10.68 8.60
N VAL A 7 7.07 -11.84 7.98
CA VAL A 7 6.06 -11.94 6.92
C VAL A 7 4.65 -11.72 7.48
N ILE A 8 4.33 -12.29 8.65
CA ILE A 8 3.03 -12.10 9.29
C ILE A 8 2.83 -10.65 9.69
N GLU A 9 3.83 -10.02 10.30
CA GLU A 9 3.81 -8.60 10.68
C GLU A 9 3.60 -7.70 9.45
N LEU A 10 4.32 -7.99 8.34
CA LEU A 10 4.12 -7.28 7.08
C LEU A 10 2.69 -7.45 6.55
N ILE A 11 2.13 -8.66 6.58
CA ILE A 11 0.76 -8.91 6.11
C ILE A 11 -0.25 -8.11 6.94
N ILE A 12 -0.13 -8.13 8.28
CA ILE A 12 -1.02 -7.38 9.17
C ILE A 12 -0.93 -5.86 8.89
N LEU A 13 0.30 -5.35 8.77
CA LEU A 13 0.55 -3.96 8.40
C LEU A 13 -0.06 -3.65 7.03
N GLN A 14 0.19 -4.51 6.04
CA GLN A 14 -0.25 -4.27 4.68
C GLN A 14 -1.78 -4.29 4.54
N ILE A 15 -2.48 -5.16 5.25
CA ILE A 15 -3.95 -5.14 5.34
C ILE A 15 -4.42 -3.78 5.86
N SER A 16 -3.81 -3.27 6.93
CA SER A 16 -4.18 -1.96 7.50
C SER A 16 -3.91 -0.80 6.52
N VAL A 17 -2.84 -0.87 5.74
CA VAL A 17 -2.50 0.12 4.69
C VAL A 17 -3.43 0.00 3.49
N ALA A 18 -3.77 -1.22 3.06
CA ALA A 18 -4.58 -1.49 1.89
C ALA A 18 -6.01 -0.96 2.06
N PHE A 19 -6.63 -1.19 3.22
CA PHE A 19 -7.96 -0.65 3.53
C PHE A 19 -7.97 0.83 3.96
N SER A 20 -6.80 1.49 4.01
CA SER A 20 -6.74 2.94 4.24
C SER A 20 -7.08 3.68 2.94
N PRO A 21 -8.11 4.53 2.94
CA PRO A 21 -8.55 5.24 1.74
C PRO A 21 -7.39 5.95 1.03
N GLY A 22 -7.35 5.80 -0.30
CA GLY A 22 -6.28 6.35 -1.13
C GLY A 22 -6.69 6.50 -2.58
N LEU A 23 -5.78 7.04 -3.40
CA LEU A 23 -6.05 7.35 -4.80
C LEU A 23 -6.43 6.11 -5.63
N ILE A 24 -5.82 4.95 -5.36
CA ILE A 24 -6.12 3.71 -6.09
C ILE A 24 -7.53 3.23 -5.76
N ILE A 25 -7.89 3.16 -4.47
CA ILE A 25 -9.25 2.78 -4.04
C ILE A 25 -10.29 3.71 -4.67
N ALA A 26 -10.03 5.03 -4.62
CA ALA A 26 -10.93 6.02 -5.23
C ALA A 26 -11.12 5.78 -6.73
N LEU A 27 -10.05 5.46 -7.45
CA LEU A 27 -10.11 5.17 -8.87
C LEU A 27 -10.85 3.85 -9.14
N ILE A 28 -10.57 2.79 -8.37
CA ILE A 28 -11.27 1.49 -8.49
C ILE A 28 -12.77 1.66 -8.30
N VAL A 29 -13.17 2.33 -7.22
CA VAL A 29 -14.58 2.58 -6.90
C VAL A 29 -15.23 3.42 -8.00
N ASN A 30 -14.59 4.51 -8.42
CA ASN A 30 -15.12 5.36 -9.49
C ASN A 30 -15.32 4.61 -10.81
N GLU A 31 -14.31 3.85 -11.25
CA GLU A 31 -14.38 3.08 -12.49
C GLU A 31 -15.41 1.92 -12.41
N SER A 32 -15.51 1.29 -11.23
CA SER A 32 -16.50 0.22 -11.01
C SER A 32 -17.94 0.74 -11.05
N VAL A 33 -18.17 1.91 -10.45
CA VAL A 33 -19.49 2.52 -10.34
C VAL A 33 -19.90 3.22 -11.63
N GLN A 34 -19.00 4.01 -12.23
CA GLN A 34 -19.33 4.83 -13.41
C GLN A 34 -19.35 4.03 -14.71
N LYS A 35 -18.59 2.95 -14.79
CA LYS A 35 -18.50 2.14 -16.01
C LYS A 35 -18.91 0.69 -15.77
N SER A 36 -18.07 -0.10 -15.09
CA SER A 36 -18.37 -1.50 -14.74
C SER A 36 -17.35 -2.08 -13.76
N ARG A 37 -17.71 -3.15 -13.05
CA ARG A 37 -16.78 -3.92 -12.22
C ARG A 37 -15.54 -4.36 -12.98
N LYS A 38 -15.68 -4.73 -14.27
CA LYS A 38 -14.55 -5.08 -15.14
C LYS A 38 -13.54 -3.94 -15.24
N ASN A 39 -13.98 -2.71 -15.32
CA ASN A 39 -13.11 -1.54 -15.35
C ASN A 39 -12.39 -1.33 -14.02
N GLY A 40 -13.07 -1.51 -12.88
CA GLY A 40 -12.43 -1.49 -11.56
C GLY A 40 -11.36 -2.59 -11.41
N LEU A 41 -11.64 -3.81 -11.85
CA LEU A 41 -10.67 -4.91 -11.88
C LEU A 41 -9.48 -4.62 -12.80
N GLN A 42 -9.69 -3.93 -13.93
CA GLN A 42 -8.59 -3.49 -14.78
C GLN A 42 -7.70 -2.46 -14.08
N VAL A 43 -8.28 -1.55 -13.28
CA VAL A 43 -7.50 -0.62 -12.45
C VAL A 43 -6.66 -1.39 -11.42
N ALA A 44 -7.25 -2.36 -10.73
CA ALA A 44 -6.55 -3.21 -9.78
C ALA A 44 -5.37 -3.96 -10.43
N GLY A 45 -5.59 -4.58 -11.60
CA GLY A 45 -4.53 -5.23 -12.38
C GLY A 45 -3.43 -4.26 -12.83
N GLY A 46 -3.81 -3.06 -13.26
CA GLY A 46 -2.87 -2.00 -13.61
C GLY A 46 -2.04 -1.55 -12.40
N ALA A 47 -2.69 -1.33 -11.25
CA ALA A 47 -2.01 -0.96 -10.01
C ALA A 47 -1.02 -2.06 -9.55
N ALA A 48 -1.41 -3.34 -9.62
CA ALA A 48 -0.52 -4.45 -9.32
C ALA A 48 0.69 -4.48 -10.26
N THR A 49 0.48 -4.24 -11.55
CA THR A 49 1.58 -4.15 -12.53
C THR A 49 2.52 -2.98 -12.19
N GLY A 50 1.99 -1.81 -11.85
CA GLY A 50 2.79 -0.67 -11.37
C GLY A 50 3.60 -1.02 -10.12
N ALA A 51 3.01 -1.77 -9.17
CA ALA A 51 3.68 -2.21 -7.96
C ALA A 51 4.85 -3.18 -8.23
N ILE A 52 4.76 -4.02 -9.29
CA ILE A 52 5.88 -4.87 -9.72
C ILE A 52 7.10 -4.01 -10.10
N PHE A 53 6.90 -2.97 -10.91
CA PHE A 53 7.98 -2.05 -11.30
C PHE A 53 8.56 -1.34 -10.08
N ILE A 54 7.72 -0.81 -9.19
CA ILE A 54 8.17 -0.15 -7.95
C ILE A 54 8.98 -1.13 -7.10
N THR A 55 8.53 -2.38 -6.94
CA THR A 55 9.23 -3.41 -6.19
C THR A 55 10.65 -3.64 -6.72
N ILE A 56 10.78 -3.86 -8.03
CA ILE A 56 12.08 -4.16 -8.65
C ILE A 56 13.03 -2.96 -8.50
N ILE A 57 12.56 -1.75 -8.80
CA ILE A 57 13.35 -0.53 -8.71
C ILE A 57 13.75 -0.26 -7.25
N SER A 58 12.80 -0.33 -6.32
CA SER A 58 13.07 -0.10 -4.89
C SER A 58 14.03 -1.14 -4.31
N ALA A 59 13.86 -2.42 -4.67
CA ALA A 59 14.77 -3.48 -4.23
C ALA A 59 16.19 -3.24 -4.74
N GLY A 60 16.35 -2.80 -6.00
CA GLY A 60 17.64 -2.43 -6.57
C GLY A 60 18.28 -1.24 -5.84
N VAL A 61 17.52 -0.16 -5.66
CA VAL A 61 17.99 1.06 -4.98
C VAL A 61 18.41 0.76 -3.53
N VAL A 62 17.54 0.09 -2.76
CA VAL A 62 17.83 -0.23 -1.36
C VAL A 62 19.04 -1.14 -1.24
N THR A 63 19.16 -2.16 -2.09
CA THR A 63 20.31 -3.07 -2.09
C THR A 63 21.59 -2.36 -2.46
N PHE A 64 21.57 -1.49 -3.48
CA PHE A 64 22.72 -0.70 -3.88
C PHE A 64 23.20 0.21 -2.76
N VAL A 65 22.29 0.95 -2.13
CA VAL A 65 22.61 1.86 -1.03
C VAL A 65 23.10 1.09 0.20
N PHE A 66 22.49 -0.06 0.51
CA PHE A 66 22.94 -0.93 1.60
C PHE A 66 24.37 -1.44 1.40
N ASN A 67 24.74 -1.82 0.19
CA ASN A 67 26.10 -2.29 -0.13
C ASN A 67 27.15 -1.18 -0.01
N LEU A 68 26.77 0.09 -0.25
CA LEU A 68 27.67 1.24 -0.11
C LEU A 68 27.79 1.70 1.35
N ILE A 69 26.69 1.75 2.07
CA ILE A 69 26.60 2.29 3.43
C ILE A 69 25.67 1.35 4.25
N PRO A 70 26.22 0.27 4.86
CA PRO A 70 25.40 -0.68 5.61
C PRO A 70 24.58 -0.05 6.74
N GLN A 71 25.06 1.05 7.32
CA GLN A 71 24.38 1.78 8.40
C GLN A 71 23.09 2.48 7.94
N ILE A 72 22.93 2.67 6.63
CA ILE A 72 21.75 3.33 6.06
C ILE A 72 20.45 2.58 6.37
N LEU A 73 20.50 1.25 6.54
CA LEU A 73 19.31 0.47 6.92
C LEU A 73 18.71 0.94 8.24
N THR A 74 19.55 1.35 9.20
CA THR A 74 19.05 1.89 10.47
C THR A 74 18.28 3.20 10.26
N ILE A 75 18.77 4.06 9.39
CA ILE A 75 18.10 5.33 9.05
C ILE A 75 16.79 5.04 8.31
N ILE A 76 16.82 4.15 7.32
CA ILE A 76 15.63 3.73 6.57
C ILE A 76 14.58 3.12 7.52
N TYR A 77 15.01 2.30 8.47
CA TYR A 77 14.15 1.71 9.50
C TYR A 77 13.44 2.78 10.33
N ILE A 78 14.19 3.75 10.88
CA ILE A 78 13.63 4.85 11.66
C ILE A 78 12.64 5.68 10.84
N VAL A 79 13.00 6.04 9.60
CA VAL A 79 12.14 6.79 8.69
C VAL A 79 10.85 6.01 8.37
N GLY A 80 10.97 4.68 8.16
CA GLY A 80 9.82 3.81 7.92
C GLY A 80 8.85 3.77 9.11
N ILE A 81 9.36 3.62 10.33
CA ILE A 81 8.53 3.65 11.56
C ILE A 81 7.82 4.99 11.71
N ILE A 82 8.56 6.10 11.57
CA ILE A 82 7.98 7.44 11.64
C ILE A 82 6.87 7.60 10.59
N TYR A 83 7.10 7.12 9.37
CA TYR A 83 6.10 7.16 8.31
C TYR A 83 4.86 6.34 8.63
N ILE A 84 5.00 5.13 9.18
CA ILE A 84 3.87 4.27 9.57
C ILE A 84 3.01 4.99 10.63
N ILE A 85 3.64 5.54 11.67
CA ILE A 85 2.95 6.28 12.74
C ILE A 85 2.26 7.52 12.16
N TYR A 86 2.98 8.33 11.38
CA TYR A 86 2.42 9.50 10.70
C TYR A 86 1.19 9.13 9.85
N LYS A 87 1.32 8.07 9.05
CA LYS A 87 0.22 7.58 8.21
C LYS A 87 -0.97 7.12 9.03
N GLY A 88 -0.74 6.41 10.14
CA GLY A 88 -1.79 5.98 11.06
C GLY A 88 -2.55 7.16 11.66
N VAL A 89 -1.85 8.15 12.20
CA VAL A 89 -2.45 9.37 12.75
C VAL A 89 -3.23 10.15 11.67
N ASN A 90 -2.65 10.30 10.48
CA ASN A 90 -3.32 11.00 9.39
C ASN A 90 -4.58 10.26 8.90
N THR A 91 -4.55 8.93 8.88
CA THR A 91 -5.73 8.10 8.53
C THR A 91 -6.87 8.28 9.54
N ILE A 92 -6.56 8.36 10.85
CA ILE A 92 -7.56 8.65 11.89
C ILE A 92 -8.18 10.05 11.73
N ARG A 93 -7.34 11.03 11.37
CA ARG A 93 -7.75 12.44 11.24
C ARG A 93 -8.43 12.76 9.91
N SER A 94 -8.18 11.96 8.86
CA SER A 94 -8.75 12.24 7.55
C SER A 94 -10.27 12.19 7.62
N SER A 95 -10.89 13.32 7.28
CA SER A 95 -12.32 13.37 6.99
C SER A 95 -12.59 12.54 5.73
N VAL A 96 -13.70 11.84 5.74
CA VAL A 96 -14.15 10.97 4.64
C VAL A 96 -14.53 11.80 3.37
N GLU A 97 -14.43 13.12 3.47
CA GLU A 97 -14.79 14.06 2.43
C GLU A 97 -13.68 14.23 1.39
N ASN A 98 -14.07 14.12 0.14
CA ASN A 98 -13.33 14.53 -1.06
C ASN A 98 -12.03 13.78 -1.39
N GLN A 99 -12.16 12.51 -1.77
CA GLN A 99 -11.28 12.00 -2.79
C GLN A 99 -11.69 12.64 -4.12
N GLY A 100 -10.91 13.59 -4.60
CA GLY A 100 -11.22 14.38 -5.80
C GLY A 100 -11.58 13.48 -6.98
N LYS A 101 -12.41 13.98 -7.89
CA LYS A 101 -12.77 13.30 -9.13
C LYS A 101 -11.49 12.92 -9.88
N VAL A 102 -11.15 11.64 -9.85
CA VAL A 102 -10.05 11.12 -10.65
C VAL A 102 -10.58 10.95 -12.07
N ILE A 103 -10.16 11.86 -12.95
CA ILE A 103 -10.49 11.75 -14.38
C ILE A 103 -9.64 10.62 -14.96
N SER A 104 -10.26 9.54 -15.39
CA SER A 104 -9.54 8.41 -15.98
C SER A 104 -9.87 8.24 -17.47
N SER A 105 -8.83 8.06 -18.27
CA SER A 105 -8.90 7.83 -19.71
C SER A 105 -8.72 6.36 -20.10
N GLY A 106 -8.82 5.42 -19.16
CA GLY A 106 -8.65 4.00 -19.43
C GLY A 106 -8.22 3.22 -18.21
N SER A 107 -8.88 2.12 -17.96
CA SER A 107 -8.87 1.52 -16.63
C SER A 107 -7.52 0.93 -16.22
N PHE A 108 -6.92 0.05 -17.03
CA PHE A 108 -5.64 -0.60 -16.69
C PHE A 108 -4.47 0.39 -16.64
N ASN A 109 -4.28 1.15 -17.70
CA ASN A 109 -3.19 2.14 -17.79
C ASN A 109 -3.33 3.25 -16.75
N ALA A 110 -4.56 3.64 -16.40
CA ALA A 110 -4.80 4.61 -15.34
C ALA A 110 -4.37 4.07 -13.98
N GLY A 111 -4.70 2.82 -13.64
CA GLY A 111 -4.26 2.15 -12.42
C GLY A 111 -2.74 2.06 -12.34
N MET A 112 -2.09 1.59 -13.40
CA MET A 112 -0.63 1.48 -13.46
C MET A 112 0.06 2.84 -13.30
N LYS A 113 -0.34 3.84 -14.08
CA LYS A 113 0.24 5.19 -14.00
C LYS A 113 0.04 5.81 -12.63
N LEU A 114 -1.19 5.73 -12.09
CA LEU A 114 -1.50 6.28 -10.79
C LEU A 114 -0.67 5.62 -9.68
N ASN A 115 -0.42 4.33 -9.76
CA ASN A 115 0.44 3.63 -8.80
C ASN A 115 1.89 4.07 -8.92
N LEU A 116 2.43 4.15 -10.15
CA LEU A 116 3.82 4.56 -10.40
C LEU A 116 4.12 6.00 -9.94
N ILE A 117 3.17 6.93 -10.09
CA ILE A 117 3.36 8.32 -9.63
C ILE A 117 2.93 8.54 -8.18
N ASN A 118 2.40 7.51 -7.49
CA ASN A 118 1.91 7.64 -6.13
C ASN A 118 3.07 7.68 -5.11
N PRO A 119 3.34 8.82 -4.48
CA PRO A 119 4.45 8.92 -3.54
C PRO A 119 4.28 8.00 -2.32
N LYS A 120 3.04 7.66 -1.93
CA LYS A 120 2.77 6.72 -0.84
C LYS A 120 3.40 5.36 -1.12
N MET A 121 3.32 4.89 -2.37
CA MET A 121 3.88 3.58 -2.76
C MET A 121 5.42 3.61 -2.71
N TRP A 122 6.04 4.63 -3.28
CA TRP A 122 7.49 4.77 -3.24
C TRP A 122 8.04 4.83 -1.80
N VAL A 123 7.42 5.63 -0.93
CA VAL A 123 7.83 5.70 0.48
C VAL A 123 7.66 4.33 1.16
N PHE A 124 6.55 3.63 0.91
CA PHE A 124 6.34 2.30 1.47
C PHE A 124 7.43 1.31 1.05
N TYR A 125 7.69 1.19 -0.25
CA TYR A 125 8.67 0.23 -0.77
C TYR A 125 10.12 0.60 -0.45
N LEU A 126 10.45 1.89 -0.34
CA LEU A 126 11.81 2.34 -0.02
C LEU A 126 12.11 2.40 1.47
N SER A 127 11.11 2.61 2.33
CA SER A 127 11.35 2.85 3.77
C SER A 127 10.68 1.81 4.66
N VAL A 128 9.47 1.36 4.34
CA VAL A 128 8.74 0.42 5.21
C VAL A 128 9.13 -1.03 4.91
N LEU A 129 9.16 -1.41 3.64
CA LEU A 129 9.47 -2.78 3.26
C LEU A 129 10.85 -3.26 3.77
N PRO A 130 11.92 -2.44 3.73
CA PRO A 130 13.22 -2.82 4.28
C PRO A 130 13.26 -3.09 5.79
N ILE A 131 12.27 -2.64 6.56
CA ILE A 131 12.17 -2.91 8.00
C ILE A 131 12.13 -4.42 8.27
N PHE A 132 11.52 -5.18 7.36
CA PHE A 132 11.33 -6.62 7.47
C PHE A 132 12.48 -7.45 6.89
N VAL A 133 13.54 -6.79 6.41
CA VAL A 133 14.75 -7.44 5.86
C VAL A 133 15.70 -7.81 6.98
N THR A 134 16.22 -9.02 6.96
CA THR A 134 17.27 -9.46 7.89
C THR A 134 18.66 -9.18 7.31
N LYS A 135 19.63 -8.91 8.20
CA LYS A 135 21.05 -8.72 7.80
C LYS A 135 21.68 -9.98 7.21
N SER A 136 21.09 -11.15 7.46
CA SER A 136 21.57 -12.44 6.94
C SER A 136 20.92 -12.74 5.59
N GLY A 137 21.72 -12.94 4.56
CA GLY A 137 21.27 -13.30 3.22
C GLY A 137 21.20 -12.14 2.23
N ASN A 138 20.71 -12.44 1.05
CA ASN A 138 20.64 -11.46 -0.04
C ASN A 138 19.47 -10.49 0.15
N VAL A 139 19.79 -9.22 0.38
CA VAL A 139 18.80 -8.12 0.61
C VAL A 139 17.85 -7.98 -0.57
N PHE A 140 18.37 -8.02 -1.82
CA PHE A 140 17.55 -7.88 -3.02
C PHE A 140 16.47 -8.97 -3.11
N ILE A 141 16.86 -10.23 -2.90
CA ILE A 141 15.92 -11.37 -2.95
C ILE A 141 14.87 -11.25 -1.85
N GLN A 142 15.27 -10.84 -0.64
CA GLN A 142 14.33 -10.62 0.46
C GLN A 142 13.30 -9.53 0.12
N LEU A 143 13.75 -8.40 -0.45
CA LEU A 143 12.87 -7.30 -0.85
C LEU A 143 11.92 -7.70 -1.99
N ILE A 144 12.38 -8.48 -2.97
CA ILE A 144 11.50 -9.02 -4.03
C ILE A 144 10.45 -9.94 -3.43
N TYR A 145 10.83 -10.85 -2.53
CA TYR A 145 9.89 -11.75 -1.86
C TYR A 145 8.83 -10.98 -1.07
N LEU A 146 9.25 -10.04 -0.21
CA LEU A 146 8.34 -9.19 0.58
C LEU A 146 7.46 -8.31 -0.33
N GLY A 147 8.01 -7.81 -1.42
CA GLY A 147 7.26 -7.04 -2.41
C GLY A 147 6.17 -7.87 -3.09
N ILE A 148 6.45 -9.12 -3.44
CA ILE A 148 5.44 -10.05 -3.99
C ILE A 148 4.31 -10.27 -2.98
N VAL A 149 4.63 -10.51 -1.70
CA VAL A 149 3.63 -10.63 -0.63
C VAL A 149 2.77 -9.38 -0.54
N THR A 150 3.39 -8.19 -0.56
CA THR A 150 2.71 -6.90 -0.53
C THR A 150 1.77 -6.72 -1.72
N ILE A 151 2.24 -7.03 -2.95
CA ILE A 151 1.43 -6.93 -4.17
C ILE A 151 0.21 -7.85 -4.07
N PHE A 152 0.40 -9.07 -3.57
CA PHE A 152 -0.68 -10.04 -3.45
C PHE A 152 -1.76 -9.58 -2.46
N VAL A 153 -1.37 -9.07 -1.29
CA VAL A 153 -2.30 -8.52 -0.30
C VAL A 153 -3.05 -7.31 -0.86
N ASN A 154 -2.35 -6.38 -1.52
CA ASN A 154 -2.99 -5.23 -2.16
C ASN A 154 -3.96 -5.66 -3.24
N LEU A 155 -3.58 -6.61 -4.10
CA LEU A 155 -4.44 -7.07 -5.18
C LEU A 155 -5.74 -7.68 -4.64
N ILE A 156 -5.68 -8.46 -3.56
CA ILE A 156 -6.88 -9.00 -2.89
C ILE A 156 -7.78 -7.85 -2.40
N ALA A 157 -7.20 -6.84 -1.75
CA ALA A 157 -7.96 -5.69 -1.26
C ALA A 157 -8.59 -4.91 -2.42
N ASP A 158 -7.80 -4.58 -3.46
CA ASP A 158 -8.25 -3.84 -4.64
C ASP A 158 -9.35 -4.57 -5.40
N VAL A 159 -9.25 -5.90 -5.53
CA VAL A 159 -10.30 -6.75 -6.11
C VAL A 159 -11.55 -6.72 -5.23
N SER A 160 -11.41 -6.82 -3.91
CA SER A 160 -12.53 -6.71 -2.98
C SER A 160 -13.23 -5.36 -3.11
N ASP A 161 -12.47 -4.26 -3.22
CA ASP A 161 -13.02 -2.92 -3.44
C ASP A 161 -13.79 -2.81 -4.76
N ALA A 162 -13.32 -3.45 -5.84
CA ALA A 162 -14.02 -3.46 -7.11
C ALA A 162 -15.37 -4.20 -7.03
N PHE A 163 -15.45 -5.28 -6.25
CA PHE A 163 -16.71 -6.01 -6.03
C PHE A 163 -17.65 -5.31 -5.06
N MET A 164 -17.14 -4.69 -4.01
CA MET A 164 -17.93 -4.03 -2.98
C MET A 164 -18.36 -2.62 -3.37
N SER A 165 -17.78 -2.04 -4.42
CA SER A 165 -17.93 -0.63 -4.77
C SER A 165 -19.37 -0.23 -5.13
N SER A 166 -20.15 -1.12 -5.75
CA SER A 166 -21.52 -0.81 -6.18
C SER A 166 -22.51 -0.71 -5.01
N ASP A 167 -22.32 -1.54 -4.00
CA ASP A 167 -23.31 -1.70 -2.92
C ASP A 167 -22.82 -1.06 -1.62
N PHE A 168 -21.55 -1.23 -1.27
CA PHE A 168 -21.02 -0.79 0.02
C PHE A 168 -20.62 0.69 0.02
N PHE A 169 -19.87 1.16 -0.98
CA PHE A 169 -19.37 2.55 -0.96
C PHE A 169 -20.43 3.59 -1.28
N GLN A 170 -21.49 3.24 -2.05
CA GLN A 170 -22.62 4.15 -2.29
C GLN A 170 -23.59 4.21 -1.10
N THR A 171 -23.82 3.07 -0.44
CA THR A 171 -24.80 2.96 0.66
C THR A 171 -24.19 3.14 2.04
N SER A 172 -22.86 3.01 2.17
CA SER A 172 -22.19 3.13 3.48
C SER A 172 -22.30 4.52 4.07
N SER A 173 -22.84 4.54 5.29
CA SER A 173 -22.94 5.75 6.11
C SER A 173 -21.56 6.38 6.33
N PHE A 174 -21.53 7.71 6.47
CA PHE A 174 -20.35 8.47 6.93
C PHE A 174 -19.71 7.84 8.18
N LYS A 175 -20.54 7.36 9.12
CA LYS A 175 -20.09 6.69 10.35
C LYS A 175 -19.28 5.42 10.06
N THR A 176 -19.73 4.59 9.11
CA THR A 176 -19.04 3.34 8.73
C THR A 176 -17.67 3.63 8.12
N LYS A 177 -17.60 4.59 7.20
CA LYS A 177 -16.33 5.00 6.58
C LYS A 177 -15.35 5.57 7.60
N LYS A 178 -15.85 6.40 8.55
CA LYS A 178 -15.04 6.94 9.65
C LYS A 178 -14.54 5.84 10.59
N LEU A 179 -15.37 4.82 10.86
CA LEU A 179 -14.99 3.68 11.69
C LEU A 179 -13.83 2.90 11.05
N ILE A 180 -13.92 2.60 9.75
CA ILE A 180 -12.85 1.91 8.99
C ILE A 180 -11.54 2.69 9.08
N ASN A 181 -11.57 4.02 8.83
CA ASN A 181 -10.40 4.87 8.94
C ASN A 181 -9.80 4.84 10.35
N THR A 182 -10.65 4.87 11.37
CA THR A 182 -10.20 4.87 12.77
C THR A 182 -9.53 3.54 13.13
N ILE A 183 -10.12 2.41 12.73
CA ILE A 183 -9.56 1.08 12.99
C ILE A 183 -8.22 0.93 12.26
N SER A 184 -8.19 1.17 10.94
CA SER A 184 -6.97 1.05 10.13
C SER A 184 -5.85 1.96 10.64
N GLY A 185 -6.18 3.21 10.98
CA GLY A 185 -5.22 4.15 11.50
C GLY A 185 -4.66 3.75 12.89
N ARG A 186 -5.51 3.25 13.80
CA ARG A 186 -5.06 2.73 15.11
C ARG A 186 -4.15 1.51 14.94
N CYS A 187 -4.49 0.57 14.06
CA CYS A 187 -3.63 -0.58 13.76
C CYS A 187 -2.25 -0.13 13.27
N LEU A 188 -2.19 0.85 12.35
CA LEU A 188 -0.92 1.39 11.85
C LEU A 188 -0.09 2.02 12.97
N VAL A 189 -0.70 2.80 13.86
CA VAL A 189 0.01 3.41 15.00
C VAL A 189 0.55 2.34 15.94
N LEU A 190 -0.27 1.33 16.30
CA LEU A 190 0.15 0.24 17.17
C LEU A 190 1.31 -0.57 16.58
N ILE A 191 1.24 -0.88 15.28
CA ILE A 191 2.33 -1.58 14.58
C ILE A 191 3.60 -0.72 14.57
N GLY A 192 3.49 0.58 14.29
CA GLY A 192 4.64 1.47 14.27
C GLY A 192 5.29 1.68 15.67
N ILE A 193 4.54 1.49 16.74
CA ILE A 193 5.08 1.52 18.13
C ILE A 193 5.74 0.18 18.48
N TYR A 194 5.20 -0.93 17.96
CA TYR A 194 5.72 -2.28 18.21
C TYR A 194 7.05 -2.56 17.48
N LEU A 195 7.19 -2.07 16.24
CA LEU A 195 8.42 -2.17 15.43
C LEU A 195 9.55 -1.30 15.98
#